data_35d5404c67b277aab6b32cba425003d0
#
_entry.id   35d5404c67b277aab6b32cba425003d0
#
_cell.length_a   1.000
_cell.length_b   1.000
_cell.length_c   1.000
_cell.angle_alpha   90.00
_cell.angle_beta   90.00
_cell.angle_gamma   90.00
#
_symmetry.space_group_name_H-M   'P 1'
#
loop_
_entity.id
_entity.type
_entity.pdbx_description
1 polymer ?
#
loop_
_entity_poly.entity_id
_entity_poly.type
_entity_poly.pdbx_seq_one_letter_code
_entity_poly.pdbx_strand_id
1 'polypeptide(L)'
;GEFKVYSIALSPFFCSVNNSSSDGYLFVPSGSGALITPNEWSADVSYTCSYPVYGEDGQLKNTDNSGITNTQPVKLPVYGAADGNRAVLAIIEDGAESASINCNVGNAKFGFSSVYAGFNIRGVAANGSYSENTQSTRLSVSFLPLVYSKANYSGMAEAYRNYLIDKFRLKITQDEVAVSLNILGAAYVEADFLGIPYKSLYAATNFGDALRIVKAFTDKTGTKPAVSLTGFGLSGINTGKPAGGLKTA
;
A
#
# COMPACT_ATOMS: atom_id res chain seq x y z
N GLY A 1 1.39 -38.49 -6.21
CA GLY A 1 0.66 -37.38 -5.57
C GLY A 1 0.74 -36.17 -6.45
N GLU A 2 -0.35 -35.46 -6.66
CA GLU A 2 -0.35 -34.17 -7.38
C GLU A 2 0.28 -33.11 -6.47
N PHE A 3 1.29 -32.42 -6.98
CA PHE A 3 1.84 -31.24 -6.31
C PHE A 3 0.91 -30.06 -6.54
N LYS A 4 0.51 -29.38 -5.47
CA LYS A 4 -0.28 -28.15 -5.54
C LYS A 4 0.66 -26.94 -5.41
N VAL A 5 0.64 -26.03 -6.39
CA VAL A 5 1.37 -24.78 -6.32
C VAL A 5 0.53 -23.76 -5.54
N TYR A 6 1.10 -23.14 -4.52
CA TYR A 6 0.43 -22.16 -3.66
C TYR A 6 0.83 -20.73 -3.97
N SER A 7 2.09 -20.52 -4.25
CA SER A 7 2.63 -19.21 -4.58
C SER A 7 3.72 -19.31 -5.65
N ILE A 8 3.94 -18.21 -6.35
CA ILE A 8 4.98 -18.08 -7.38
C ILE A 8 5.77 -16.82 -7.08
N ALA A 9 7.11 -16.92 -7.02
CA ALA A 9 8.01 -15.78 -7.02
C ALA A 9 8.46 -15.52 -8.46
N LEU A 10 8.23 -14.29 -8.95
CA LEU A 10 8.58 -13.95 -10.32
C LEU A 10 9.95 -13.25 -10.34
N SER A 11 10.91 -13.85 -11.04
CA SER A 11 12.27 -13.31 -11.24
C SER A 11 12.92 -12.75 -9.95
N PRO A 12 13.04 -13.53 -8.87
CA PRO A 12 13.38 -13.04 -7.53
C PRO A 12 14.76 -12.39 -7.40
N PHE A 13 15.60 -12.52 -8.42
CA PHE A 13 16.96 -11.95 -8.42
C PHE A 13 17.18 -10.88 -9.51
N PHE A 14 16.15 -10.54 -10.28
CA PHE A 14 16.31 -9.58 -11.38
C PHE A 14 16.49 -8.14 -10.88
N CYS A 15 15.69 -7.71 -9.90
CA CYS A 15 15.85 -6.43 -9.22
C CYS A 15 16.73 -6.63 -7.98
N SER A 16 18.04 -6.61 -8.16
CA SER A 16 19.00 -6.82 -7.08
C SER A 16 20.14 -5.81 -7.12
N VAL A 17 20.75 -5.61 -5.96
CA VAL A 17 21.85 -4.69 -5.72
C VAL A 17 22.91 -5.40 -4.90
N ASN A 18 24.19 -5.19 -5.22
CA ASN A 18 25.30 -5.72 -4.45
C ASN A 18 25.30 -5.11 -3.05
N ASN A 19 25.46 -5.95 -2.02
CA ASN A 19 25.46 -5.50 -0.63
C ASN A 19 26.63 -4.53 -0.30
N SER A 20 27.69 -4.55 -1.09
CA SER A 20 28.83 -3.63 -0.93
C SER A 20 28.75 -2.37 -1.80
N SER A 21 27.66 -2.20 -2.57
CA SER A 21 27.51 -1.00 -3.39
C SER A 21 27.27 0.23 -2.51
N SER A 22 28.05 1.31 -2.75
CA SER A 22 27.88 2.58 -2.03
C SER A 22 26.63 3.35 -2.44
N ASP A 23 26.18 3.16 -3.69
CA ASP A 23 25.11 3.94 -4.32
C ASP A 23 23.87 3.10 -4.63
N GLY A 24 23.96 1.81 -4.33
CA GLY A 24 22.90 0.85 -4.62
C GLY A 24 21.76 0.90 -3.62
N TYR A 25 20.53 0.82 -4.11
CA TYR A 25 19.35 0.72 -3.27
C TYR A 25 18.21 -0.07 -3.93
N LEU A 26 17.35 -0.63 -3.10
CA LEU A 26 16.07 -1.18 -3.50
C LEU A 26 14.98 -0.11 -3.32
N PHE A 27 14.09 0.00 -4.29
CA PHE A 27 12.94 0.90 -4.29
C PHE A 27 11.68 0.12 -3.98
N VAL A 28 10.99 0.49 -2.89
CA VAL A 28 9.79 -0.18 -2.40
C VAL A 28 8.71 0.86 -2.10
N PRO A 29 7.48 0.74 -2.60
CA PRO A 29 6.41 1.69 -2.38
C PRO A 29 5.72 1.50 -1.02
N SER A 30 6.49 1.39 0.06
CA SER A 30 5.98 1.30 1.43
C SER A 30 5.49 2.67 1.88
N GLY A 31 4.19 2.82 2.12
CA GLY A 31 3.58 4.10 2.47
C GLY A 31 3.79 5.16 1.38
N SER A 32 4.57 6.18 1.67
CA SER A 32 4.97 7.23 0.72
C SER A 32 6.16 6.85 -0.17
N GLY A 33 6.73 5.67 0.02
CA GLY A 33 7.92 5.15 -0.64
C GLY A 33 9.11 5.01 0.32
N ALA A 34 9.90 3.96 0.12
CA ALA A 34 11.12 3.71 0.87
C ALA A 34 12.27 3.32 -0.07
N LEU A 35 13.47 3.75 0.28
CA LEU A 35 14.72 3.28 -0.31
C LEU A 35 15.44 2.45 0.75
N ILE A 36 15.87 1.25 0.37
CA ILE A 36 16.63 0.36 1.23
C ILE A 36 18.04 0.28 0.68
N THR A 37 19.01 0.77 1.44
CA THR A 37 20.44 0.82 1.11
C THR A 37 21.16 -0.38 1.76
N PRO A 38 21.53 -1.42 1.00
CA PRO A 38 22.05 -2.65 1.58
C PRO A 38 23.37 -2.51 2.34
N ASN A 39 24.23 -1.57 1.94
CA ASN A 39 25.53 -1.32 2.59
C ASN A 39 25.44 -0.76 4.02
N GLU A 40 24.28 -0.23 4.40
CA GLU A 40 24.04 0.25 5.78
C GLU A 40 23.70 -0.89 6.74
N TRP A 41 23.50 -2.11 6.22
CA TRP A 41 23.17 -3.28 7.03
C TRP A 41 24.42 -4.05 7.39
N SER A 42 24.50 -4.48 8.62
CA SER A 42 25.57 -5.38 9.08
C SER A 42 25.59 -6.66 8.26
N ALA A 43 26.77 -7.12 7.88
CA ALA A 43 26.95 -8.33 7.07
C ALA A 43 26.36 -9.61 7.70
N ASP A 44 26.13 -9.59 9.01
CA ASP A 44 25.64 -10.74 9.79
C ASP A 44 24.11 -10.76 9.92
N VAL A 45 23.41 -9.72 9.47
CA VAL A 45 21.95 -9.60 9.61
C VAL A 45 21.30 -9.63 8.25
N SER A 46 20.54 -10.69 7.98
CA SER A 46 19.62 -10.71 6.84
C SER A 46 18.23 -10.29 7.29
N TYR A 47 17.61 -9.41 6.54
CA TYR A 47 16.24 -8.97 6.76
C TYR A 47 15.37 -9.36 5.57
N THR A 48 14.21 -9.92 5.88
CA THR A 48 13.20 -10.25 4.87
C THR A 48 11.92 -9.50 5.15
N CYS A 49 11.30 -8.95 4.13
CA CYS A 49 10.00 -8.31 4.23
C CYS A 49 9.06 -8.82 3.14
N SER A 50 7.77 -8.79 3.43
CA SER A 50 6.72 -9.13 2.49
C SER A 50 5.53 -8.21 2.73
N TYR A 51 5.18 -7.42 1.73
CA TYR A 51 4.11 -6.44 1.81
C TYR A 51 3.05 -6.75 0.76
N PRO A 52 1.81 -7.10 1.15
CA PRO A 52 0.72 -7.25 0.20
C PRO A 52 0.52 -5.96 -0.61
N VAL A 53 0.39 -6.10 -1.92
CA VAL A 53 0.04 -4.99 -2.80
C VAL A 53 -1.40 -4.58 -2.51
N TYR A 54 -1.65 -3.27 -2.47
CA TYR A 54 -2.89 -2.63 -2.01
C TYR A 54 -3.22 -2.86 -0.54
N GLY A 55 -2.48 -3.64 0.18
CA GLY A 55 -2.47 -3.87 1.62
C GLY A 55 -3.81 -3.76 2.33
N GLU A 56 -3.86 -4.16 3.56
CA GLU A 56 -5.00 -3.83 4.40
C GLU A 56 -4.94 -2.34 4.73
N ASP A 57 -6.04 -1.61 4.56
CA ASP A 57 -6.15 -0.24 5.04
C ASP A 57 -5.88 -0.25 6.56
N GLY A 58 -4.82 0.44 6.98
CA GLY A 58 -4.44 0.48 8.39
C GLY A 58 -5.54 1.06 9.31
N GLN A 59 -6.51 1.75 8.73
CA GLN A 59 -7.71 2.20 9.43
C GLN A 59 -8.71 1.06 9.69
N LEU A 60 -8.58 -0.06 8.99
CA LEU A 60 -9.46 -1.23 9.13
C LEU A 60 -8.89 -2.30 10.06
N LYS A 61 -7.61 -2.25 10.40
CA LYS A 61 -7.05 -3.12 11.42
C LYS A 61 -7.49 -2.66 12.79
N ASN A 62 -8.29 -3.49 13.43
CA ASN A 62 -8.44 -3.48 14.86
C ASN A 62 -7.03 -3.75 15.43
N THR A 63 -6.29 -2.71 15.75
CA THR A 63 -5.06 -2.83 16.49
C THR A 63 -5.43 -3.27 17.90
N ASP A 64 -5.46 -4.58 18.12
CA ASP A 64 -5.23 -5.05 19.45
C ASP A 64 -3.87 -4.50 19.87
N ASN A 65 -3.78 -3.94 21.06
CA ASN A 65 -2.64 -3.22 21.59
C ASN A 65 -1.34 -4.03 21.71
N SER A 66 -1.19 -5.13 20.98
CA SER A 66 -0.12 -6.10 21.14
C SER A 66 1.05 -5.94 20.18
N GLY A 67 1.08 -4.94 19.33
CA GLY A 67 2.23 -4.69 18.49
C GLY A 67 2.04 -3.57 17.48
N ILE A 68 2.83 -2.54 17.60
CA ILE A 68 3.04 -1.57 16.55
C ILE A 68 3.73 -2.29 15.40
N THR A 69 2.96 -2.84 14.48
CA THR A 69 3.51 -3.23 13.18
C THR A 69 3.72 -1.94 12.41
N ASN A 70 4.95 -1.45 12.40
CA ASN A 70 5.38 -0.29 11.61
C ASN A 70 5.37 -0.55 10.08
N THR A 71 4.65 -1.54 9.62
CA THR A 71 4.52 -1.87 8.21
C THR A 71 3.46 -0.99 7.59
N GLN A 72 3.89 0.01 6.84
CA GLN A 72 2.98 0.79 6.01
C GLN A 72 2.54 -0.05 4.81
N PRO A 73 1.25 -0.01 4.44
CA PRO A 73 0.76 -0.79 3.31
C PRO A 73 1.40 -0.31 2.01
N VAL A 74 1.75 -1.25 1.15
CA VAL A 74 2.13 -0.99 -0.23
C VAL A 74 0.87 -0.61 -1.01
N LYS A 75 0.85 0.62 -1.54
CA LYS A 75 -0.32 1.15 -2.27
C LYS A 75 -0.18 1.06 -3.78
N LEU A 76 1.04 0.86 -4.28
CA LEU A 76 1.32 0.84 -5.71
C LEU A 76 1.93 -0.50 -6.11
N PRO A 77 1.54 -1.08 -7.25
CA PRO A 77 2.03 -2.36 -7.72
C PRO A 77 3.38 -2.21 -8.45
N VAL A 78 4.36 -1.57 -7.81
CA VAL A 78 5.68 -1.28 -8.39
C VAL A 78 6.79 -1.50 -7.39
N TYR A 79 7.96 -1.85 -7.90
CA TYR A 79 9.20 -1.96 -7.12
C TYR A 79 10.40 -1.76 -8.05
N GLY A 80 11.58 -1.68 -7.52
CA GLY A 80 12.75 -1.51 -8.37
C GLY A 80 14.07 -1.62 -7.63
N ALA A 81 15.14 -1.50 -8.39
CA ALA A 81 16.49 -1.46 -7.88
C ALA A 81 17.33 -0.48 -8.72
N ALA A 82 18.27 0.19 -8.09
CA ALA A 82 19.23 1.06 -8.75
C ALA A 82 20.63 0.83 -8.18
N ASP A 83 21.63 0.91 -9.07
CA ASP A 83 23.03 0.80 -8.73
C ASP A 83 23.86 1.64 -9.71
N GLY A 84 24.45 2.73 -9.25
CA GLY A 84 25.19 3.67 -10.07
C GLY A 84 24.35 4.24 -11.22
N ASN A 85 24.78 4.00 -12.45
CA ASN A 85 24.14 4.50 -13.67
C ASN A 85 23.08 3.55 -14.26
N ARG A 86 22.63 2.57 -13.51
CA ARG A 86 21.66 1.57 -13.95
C ARG A 86 20.55 1.44 -12.93
N ALA A 87 19.33 1.37 -13.42
CA ALA A 87 18.19 1.06 -12.59
C ALA A 87 17.16 0.25 -13.37
N VAL A 88 16.30 -0.44 -12.65
CA VAL A 88 15.16 -1.12 -13.23
C VAL A 88 13.92 -0.83 -12.38
N LEU A 89 12.84 -0.43 -13.04
CA LEU A 89 11.52 -0.34 -12.46
C LEU A 89 10.73 -1.57 -12.89
N ALA A 90 10.12 -2.25 -11.95
CA ALA A 90 9.20 -3.36 -12.19
C ALA A 90 7.77 -2.91 -11.89
N ILE A 91 6.83 -3.21 -12.79
CA ILE A 91 5.42 -2.89 -12.67
C ILE A 91 4.63 -4.20 -12.72
N ILE A 92 3.86 -4.50 -11.69
CA ILE A 92 2.94 -5.63 -11.68
C ILE A 92 1.71 -5.24 -12.51
N GLU A 93 1.56 -5.84 -13.66
CA GLU A 93 0.52 -5.51 -14.64
C GLU A 93 -0.79 -6.26 -14.39
N ASP A 94 -0.66 -7.56 -14.08
CA ASP A 94 -1.79 -8.44 -13.80
C ASP A 94 -1.53 -9.24 -12.52
N GLY A 95 -2.56 -9.47 -11.73
CA GLY A 95 -2.52 -10.23 -10.48
C GLY A 95 -2.06 -9.42 -9.27
N ALA A 96 -2.05 -8.10 -9.34
CA ALA A 96 -1.61 -7.23 -8.25
C ALA A 96 -2.39 -7.45 -6.95
N GLU A 97 -3.67 -7.81 -7.04
CA GLU A 97 -4.55 -8.10 -5.91
C GLU A 97 -4.14 -9.36 -5.11
N SER A 98 -3.40 -10.26 -5.75
CA SER A 98 -2.85 -11.46 -5.12
C SER A 98 -1.34 -11.39 -4.85
N ALA A 99 -0.74 -10.24 -5.21
CA ALA A 99 0.69 -10.04 -5.13
C ALA A 99 1.14 -9.50 -3.78
N SER A 100 2.38 -9.83 -3.46
CA SER A 100 3.16 -9.15 -2.43
C SER A 100 4.52 -8.73 -3.00
N ILE A 101 5.04 -7.60 -2.52
CA ILE A 101 6.40 -7.17 -2.79
C ILE A 101 7.27 -7.70 -1.68
N ASN A 102 8.24 -8.52 -2.04
CA ASN A 102 9.13 -9.20 -1.12
C ASN A 102 10.53 -8.62 -1.25
N CYS A 103 11.21 -8.42 -0.13
CA CYS A 103 12.59 -7.99 -0.07
C CYS A 103 13.44 -9.01 0.68
N ASN A 104 14.64 -9.25 0.18
CA ASN A 104 15.71 -9.94 0.90
C ASN A 104 16.89 -8.98 0.99
N VAL A 105 17.19 -8.48 2.18
CA VAL A 105 18.22 -7.48 2.42
C VAL A 105 19.36 -8.07 3.24
N GLY A 106 20.60 -7.76 2.90
CA GLY A 106 21.76 -8.21 3.64
C GLY A 106 22.06 -9.70 3.53
N ASN A 107 21.63 -10.35 2.44
CA ASN A 107 21.85 -11.80 2.28
C ASN A 107 23.34 -12.11 2.06
N ALA A 108 24.03 -12.49 3.14
CA ALA A 108 25.46 -12.81 3.12
C ALA A 108 25.80 -13.99 2.21
N LYS A 109 24.89 -14.95 2.06
CA LYS A 109 25.12 -16.14 1.21
C LYS A 109 25.25 -15.81 -0.27
N PHE A 110 24.48 -14.81 -0.74
CA PHE A 110 24.47 -14.43 -2.16
C PHE A 110 25.24 -13.15 -2.42
N GLY A 111 25.57 -12.35 -1.39
CA GLY A 111 26.30 -11.10 -1.54
C GLY A 111 25.49 -9.97 -2.17
N PHE A 112 24.19 -10.13 -2.33
CA PHE A 112 23.28 -9.12 -2.87
C PHE A 112 21.94 -9.09 -2.15
N SER A 113 21.29 -7.94 -2.21
CA SER A 113 19.92 -7.72 -1.75
C SER A 113 18.99 -7.68 -2.95
N SER A 114 17.77 -8.12 -2.81
CA SER A 114 16.81 -8.19 -3.92
C SER A 114 15.39 -7.80 -3.50
N VAL A 115 14.62 -7.32 -4.47
CA VAL A 115 13.18 -7.07 -4.36
C VAL A 115 12.46 -7.72 -5.54
N TYR A 116 11.31 -8.34 -5.28
CA TYR A 116 10.56 -9.08 -6.29
C TYR A 116 9.08 -9.20 -5.95
N ALA A 117 8.27 -9.50 -6.98
CA ALA A 117 6.87 -9.83 -6.79
C ALA A 117 6.70 -11.33 -6.47
N GLY A 118 5.94 -11.61 -5.41
CA GLY A 118 5.40 -12.92 -5.11
C GLY A 118 3.89 -12.91 -5.30
N PHE A 119 3.32 -13.97 -5.86
CA PHE A 119 1.89 -14.08 -6.13
C PHE A 119 1.32 -15.27 -5.39
N ASN A 120 0.27 -15.06 -4.59
CA ASN A 120 -0.50 -16.11 -3.98
C ASN A 120 -1.59 -16.54 -4.95
N ILE A 121 -1.44 -17.72 -5.56
CA ILE A 121 -2.42 -18.26 -6.51
C ILE A 121 -3.55 -19.03 -5.83
N ARG A 122 -3.45 -19.25 -4.53
CA ARG A 122 -4.50 -19.85 -3.71
C ARG A 122 -4.75 -18.98 -2.49
N GLY A 123 -6.03 -18.74 -2.18
CA GLY A 123 -6.41 -18.02 -0.97
C GLY A 123 -6.00 -18.79 0.29
N VAL A 124 -5.69 -18.05 1.34
CA VAL A 124 -5.41 -18.58 2.67
C VAL A 124 -6.62 -18.27 3.55
N ALA A 125 -7.23 -19.29 4.12
CA ALA A 125 -8.32 -19.13 5.08
C ALA A 125 -7.77 -18.66 6.45
N ALA A 126 -8.65 -18.14 7.30
CA ALA A 126 -8.28 -17.65 8.64
C ALA A 126 -7.59 -18.69 9.53
N ASN A 127 -7.83 -19.97 9.30
CA ASN A 127 -7.18 -21.08 9.99
C ASN A 127 -5.82 -21.47 9.40
N GLY A 128 -5.31 -20.72 8.41
CA GLY A 128 -4.05 -20.98 7.72
C GLY A 128 -4.12 -22.06 6.63
N SER A 129 -5.29 -22.66 6.37
CA SER A 129 -5.44 -23.62 5.28
C SER A 129 -5.53 -22.92 3.92
N TYR A 130 -5.00 -23.58 2.89
CA TYR A 130 -5.07 -23.04 1.52
C TYR A 130 -6.36 -23.47 0.81
N SER A 131 -6.93 -22.56 0.05
CA SER A 131 -8.06 -22.86 -0.83
C SER A 131 -7.66 -23.89 -1.89
N GLU A 132 -8.58 -24.79 -2.22
CA GLU A 132 -8.38 -25.70 -3.35
C GLU A 132 -8.49 -24.99 -4.70
N ASN A 133 -9.24 -23.90 -4.76
CA ASN A 133 -9.43 -23.12 -5.97
C ASN A 133 -8.28 -22.12 -6.18
N THR A 134 -7.82 -22.00 -7.43
CA THR A 134 -6.87 -20.97 -7.83
C THR A 134 -7.60 -19.64 -7.99
N GLN A 135 -6.97 -18.55 -7.53
CA GLN A 135 -7.57 -17.21 -7.59
C GLN A 135 -7.29 -16.53 -8.91
N SER A 136 -6.15 -16.34 -9.38
CA SER A 136 -5.88 -15.59 -10.61
C SER A 136 -5.45 -16.50 -11.75
N THR A 137 -5.81 -16.09 -12.97
CA THR A 137 -5.46 -16.79 -14.20
C THR A 137 -4.30 -16.14 -14.94
N ARG A 138 -4.01 -14.86 -14.67
CA ARG A 138 -2.94 -14.13 -15.35
C ARG A 138 -2.09 -13.39 -14.33
N LEU A 139 -0.78 -13.57 -14.46
CA LEU A 139 0.24 -12.93 -13.63
C LEU A 139 1.28 -12.33 -14.57
N SER A 140 1.52 -11.04 -14.49
CA SER A 140 2.53 -10.40 -15.33
C SER A 140 3.24 -9.25 -14.62
N VAL A 141 4.54 -9.12 -14.91
CA VAL A 141 5.38 -8.02 -14.45
C VAL A 141 6.16 -7.48 -15.63
N SER A 142 6.06 -6.19 -15.87
CA SER A 142 6.88 -5.48 -16.86
C SER A 142 8.10 -4.88 -16.20
N PHE A 143 9.27 -5.04 -16.83
CA PHE A 143 10.53 -4.47 -16.38
C PHE A 143 10.97 -3.36 -17.32
N LEU A 144 11.15 -2.16 -16.78
CA LEU A 144 11.60 -0.97 -17.51
C LEU A 144 13.02 -0.64 -17.07
N PRO A 145 14.02 -0.88 -17.93
CA PRO A 145 15.39 -0.48 -17.65
C PRO A 145 15.55 1.04 -17.77
N LEU A 146 16.27 1.63 -16.84
CA LEU A 146 16.60 3.05 -16.79
C LEU A 146 18.11 3.21 -16.70
N VAL A 147 18.65 4.19 -17.44
CA VAL A 147 20.10 4.40 -17.52
C VAL A 147 20.48 5.87 -17.34
N TYR A 148 21.73 6.10 -16.95
CA TYR A 148 22.32 7.43 -16.78
C TYR A 148 21.50 8.35 -15.84
N SER A 149 21.16 9.55 -16.29
CA SER A 149 20.43 10.54 -15.49
C SER A 149 19.04 10.08 -15.02
N LYS A 150 18.47 9.05 -15.64
CA LYS A 150 17.18 8.46 -15.25
C LYS A 150 17.32 7.24 -14.32
N ALA A 151 18.56 6.79 -14.05
CA ALA A 151 18.83 5.62 -13.22
C ALA A 151 18.72 5.93 -11.71
N ASN A 152 17.59 6.49 -11.29
CA ASN A 152 17.33 6.84 -9.90
C ASN A 152 15.82 6.77 -9.59
N TYR A 153 15.48 6.93 -8.31
CA TYR A 153 14.08 6.85 -7.86
C TYR A 153 13.16 7.88 -8.51
N SER A 154 13.68 9.08 -8.84
CA SER A 154 12.91 10.10 -9.56
C SER A 154 12.61 9.67 -11.00
N GLY A 155 13.60 9.07 -11.68
CA GLY A 155 13.41 8.48 -13.00
C GLY A 155 12.44 7.31 -12.99
N MET A 156 12.48 6.46 -11.94
CA MET A 156 11.49 5.39 -11.76
C MET A 156 10.08 5.96 -11.56
N ALA A 157 9.93 7.01 -10.74
CA ALA A 157 8.65 7.67 -10.52
C ALA A 157 8.10 8.32 -11.79
N GLU A 158 8.96 8.97 -12.59
CA GLU A 158 8.61 9.52 -13.89
C GLU A 158 8.17 8.43 -14.88
N ALA A 159 8.92 7.33 -14.95
CA ALA A 159 8.59 6.20 -15.81
C ALA A 159 7.24 5.58 -15.44
N TYR A 160 6.96 5.42 -14.15
CA TYR A 160 5.66 4.93 -13.68
C TYR A 160 4.53 5.91 -13.97
N ARG A 161 4.75 7.20 -13.76
CA ARG A 161 3.77 8.24 -14.12
C ARG A 161 3.42 8.20 -15.61
N ASN A 162 4.42 8.10 -16.48
CA ASN A 162 4.20 8.02 -17.92
C ASN A 162 3.44 6.74 -18.28
N TYR A 163 3.81 5.60 -17.68
CA TYR A 163 3.06 4.36 -17.82
C TYR A 163 1.57 4.50 -17.46
N LEU A 164 1.25 5.16 -16.34
CA LEU A 164 -0.12 5.41 -15.92
C LEU A 164 -0.88 6.31 -16.90
N ILE A 165 -0.22 7.37 -17.40
CA ILE A 165 -0.79 8.28 -18.40
C ILE A 165 -1.12 7.50 -19.67
N ASP A 166 -0.19 6.72 -20.19
CA ASP A 166 -0.35 5.98 -21.44
C ASP A 166 -1.39 4.86 -21.33
N LYS A 167 -1.32 4.08 -20.26
CA LYS A 167 -2.20 2.92 -20.05
C LYS A 167 -3.63 3.32 -19.72
N PHE A 168 -3.80 4.31 -18.83
CA PHE A 168 -5.12 4.73 -18.34
C PHE A 168 -5.61 6.03 -18.97
N ARG A 169 -4.84 6.61 -19.91
CA ARG A 169 -5.15 7.88 -20.58
C ARG A 169 -5.44 9.00 -19.58
N LEU A 170 -4.69 9.04 -18.49
CA LEU A 170 -4.83 10.05 -17.46
C LEU A 170 -4.54 11.43 -18.06
N LYS A 171 -5.46 12.36 -17.85
CA LYS A 171 -5.21 13.75 -18.21
C LYS A 171 -4.50 14.43 -17.05
N ILE A 172 -3.40 15.12 -17.36
CA ILE A 172 -2.76 15.99 -16.39
C ILE A 172 -3.64 17.24 -16.33
N THR A 173 -4.36 17.42 -15.25
CA THR A 173 -5.05 18.67 -14.96
C THR A 173 -4.04 19.62 -14.34
N GLN A 174 -3.97 20.83 -14.88
CA GLN A 174 -3.21 21.93 -14.27
C GLN A 174 -4.07 22.74 -13.30
N ASP A 175 -5.16 22.14 -12.83
CA ASP A 175 -6.06 22.79 -11.91
C ASP A 175 -5.35 23.06 -10.58
N GLU A 176 -5.72 24.17 -9.95
CA GLU A 176 -5.24 24.54 -8.63
C GLU A 176 -5.41 23.37 -7.66
N VAL A 177 -4.42 23.16 -6.79
CA VAL A 177 -4.47 22.10 -5.78
C VAL A 177 -5.71 22.35 -4.92
N ALA A 178 -6.71 21.50 -5.09
CA ALA A 178 -7.91 21.57 -4.30
C ALA A 178 -7.58 21.28 -2.84
N VAL A 179 -8.04 22.12 -1.94
CA VAL A 179 -7.97 21.85 -0.51
C VAL A 179 -8.82 20.62 -0.21
N SER A 180 -8.25 19.64 0.47
CA SER A 180 -8.97 18.44 0.91
C SER A 180 -9.48 18.62 2.33
N LEU A 181 -10.80 18.45 2.51
CA LEU A 181 -11.45 18.39 3.83
C LEU A 181 -11.83 16.94 4.14
N ASN A 182 -11.20 16.38 5.16
CA ASN A 182 -11.57 15.08 5.69
C ASN A 182 -12.50 15.29 6.91
N ILE A 183 -13.75 14.88 6.77
CA ILE A 183 -14.77 15.02 7.81
C ILE A 183 -15.06 13.65 8.42
N LEU A 184 -15.04 13.59 9.74
CA LEU A 184 -15.36 12.39 10.51
C LEU A 184 -16.86 12.35 10.80
N GLY A 185 -17.56 11.35 10.25
CA GLY A 185 -18.99 11.14 10.48
C GLY A 185 -19.28 10.52 11.85
N ALA A 186 -18.73 9.34 12.11
CA ALA A 186 -18.95 8.64 13.38
C ALA A 186 -17.74 7.77 13.76
N ALA A 187 -17.56 7.56 15.04
CA ALA A 187 -16.56 6.65 15.60
C ALA A 187 -17.13 5.88 16.77
N TYR A 188 -16.60 4.68 17.04
CA TYR A 188 -16.90 3.98 18.28
C TYR A 188 -16.10 4.58 19.42
N VAL A 189 -16.78 4.88 20.50
CA VAL A 189 -16.19 5.33 21.75
C VAL A 189 -16.48 4.32 22.85
N GLU A 190 -15.58 4.21 23.81
CA GLU A 190 -15.85 3.45 25.02
C GLU A 190 -16.79 4.26 25.92
N ALA A 191 -17.89 3.65 26.31
CA ALA A 191 -18.87 4.18 27.23
C ALA A 191 -19.08 3.15 28.33
N ASP A 192 -19.59 3.59 29.49
CA ASP A 192 -20.01 2.69 30.56
C ASP A 192 -21.48 2.91 30.93
N PHE A 193 -22.11 1.82 31.32
CA PHE A 193 -23.44 1.86 31.94
C PHE A 193 -23.38 1.07 33.25
N LEU A 194 -23.54 1.76 34.35
CA LEU A 194 -23.44 1.20 35.69
C LEU A 194 -22.10 0.44 35.94
N GLY A 195 -20.99 0.99 35.41
CA GLY A 195 -19.67 0.38 35.54
C GLY A 195 -19.40 -0.78 34.58
N ILE A 196 -20.32 -1.08 33.67
CA ILE A 196 -20.12 -2.09 32.63
C ILE A 196 -19.66 -1.39 31.33
N PRO A 197 -18.40 -1.60 30.85
CA PRO A 197 -17.92 -0.95 29.65
C PRO A 197 -18.60 -1.53 28.41
N TYR A 198 -18.99 -0.66 27.50
CA TYR A 198 -19.50 -1.04 26.17
C TYR A 198 -19.02 -0.07 25.10
N LYS A 199 -19.03 -0.50 23.84
CA LYS A 199 -18.71 0.37 22.69
C LYS A 199 -19.99 1.00 22.16
N SER A 200 -20.02 2.32 22.16
CA SER A 200 -21.12 3.12 21.61
C SER A 200 -20.69 3.82 20.34
N LEU A 201 -21.59 3.87 19.36
CA LEU A 201 -21.36 4.66 18.14
C LEU A 201 -21.66 6.13 18.44
N TYR A 202 -20.64 6.96 18.40
CA TYR A 202 -20.75 8.40 18.56
C TYR A 202 -20.79 9.08 17.19
N ALA A 203 -21.87 9.81 16.89
CA ALA A 203 -21.98 10.64 15.70
C ALA A 203 -21.24 11.96 15.94
N ALA A 204 -20.09 12.12 15.30
CA ALA A 204 -19.27 13.33 15.41
C ALA A 204 -19.77 14.44 14.48
N THR A 205 -20.13 14.07 13.24
CA THR A 205 -20.62 15.02 12.23
C THR A 205 -21.71 14.36 11.41
N ASN A 206 -22.92 14.90 11.49
CA ASN A 206 -24.02 14.49 10.62
C ASN A 206 -23.91 15.14 9.24
N PHE A 207 -24.70 14.71 8.27
CA PHE A 207 -24.67 15.25 6.90
C PHE A 207 -25.00 16.75 6.84
N GLY A 208 -25.89 17.25 7.70
CA GLY A 208 -26.24 18.68 7.78
C GLY A 208 -25.07 19.50 8.29
N ASP A 209 -24.35 19.02 9.31
CA ASP A 209 -23.15 19.68 9.82
C ASP A 209 -22.01 19.62 8.82
N ALA A 210 -21.80 18.51 8.13
CA ALA A 210 -20.82 18.39 7.06
C ALA A 210 -21.08 19.43 5.95
N LEU A 211 -22.34 19.56 5.53
CA LEU A 211 -22.73 20.58 4.53
C LEU A 211 -22.46 21.99 5.05
N ARG A 212 -22.76 22.28 6.31
CA ARG A 212 -22.50 23.58 6.93
C ARG A 212 -21.00 23.90 6.98
N ILE A 213 -20.16 22.92 7.32
CA ILE A 213 -18.70 23.06 7.34
C ILE A 213 -18.18 23.40 5.93
N VAL A 214 -18.61 22.65 4.92
CA VAL A 214 -18.18 22.85 3.53
C VAL A 214 -18.60 24.23 3.01
N LYS A 215 -19.85 24.66 3.29
CA LYS A 215 -20.33 26.00 2.92
C LYS A 215 -19.53 27.10 3.60
N ALA A 216 -19.34 27.00 4.92
CA ALA A 216 -18.58 27.99 5.67
C ALA A 216 -17.12 28.09 5.21
N PHE A 217 -16.51 26.97 4.82
CA PHE A 217 -15.17 26.95 4.23
C PHE A 217 -15.17 27.68 2.88
N THR A 218 -16.10 27.32 1.99
CA THR A 218 -16.21 27.92 0.66
C THR A 218 -16.45 29.43 0.73
N ASP A 219 -17.36 29.86 1.61
CA ASP A 219 -17.70 31.27 1.80
C ASP A 219 -16.50 32.09 2.30
N LYS A 220 -15.67 31.51 3.17
CA LYS A 220 -14.50 32.19 3.73
C LYS A 220 -13.30 32.21 2.80
N THR A 221 -13.09 31.17 2.00
CA THR A 221 -11.88 31.00 1.18
C THR A 221 -12.09 31.31 -0.30
N GLY A 222 -13.34 31.36 -0.76
CA GLY A 222 -13.68 31.44 -2.18
C GLY A 222 -13.36 30.16 -2.97
N THR A 223 -12.86 29.11 -2.31
CA THR A 223 -12.39 27.87 -2.95
C THR A 223 -13.30 26.69 -2.58
N LYS A 224 -13.68 25.90 -3.58
CA LYS A 224 -14.43 24.66 -3.35
C LYS A 224 -13.47 23.54 -2.92
N PRO A 225 -13.61 22.97 -1.72
CA PRO A 225 -12.77 21.85 -1.30
C PRO A 225 -13.18 20.53 -1.94
N ALA A 226 -12.22 19.62 -2.10
CA ALA A 226 -12.52 18.20 -2.25
C ALA A 226 -12.89 17.64 -0.88
N VAL A 227 -14.06 17.01 -0.77
CA VAL A 227 -14.59 16.55 0.53
C VAL A 227 -14.59 15.04 0.61
N SER A 228 -13.98 14.51 1.66
CA SER A 228 -14.07 13.10 2.04
C SER A 228 -14.81 13.00 3.38
N LEU A 229 -15.88 12.21 3.41
CA LEU A 229 -16.61 11.91 4.65
C LEU A 229 -16.34 10.45 5.02
N THR A 230 -15.63 10.24 6.13
CA THR A 230 -15.27 8.91 6.63
C THR A 230 -16.19 8.54 7.82
N GLY A 231 -16.45 7.25 7.98
CA GLY A 231 -17.27 6.76 9.10
C GLY A 231 -18.73 7.20 9.05
N PHE A 232 -19.29 7.41 7.87
CA PHE A 232 -20.68 7.85 7.70
C PHE A 232 -21.74 6.73 7.84
N GLY A 233 -21.32 5.48 7.93
CA GLY A 233 -22.21 4.32 8.08
C GLY A 233 -22.35 3.85 9.52
N LEU A 234 -23.25 2.89 9.75
CA LEU A 234 -23.55 2.33 11.07
C LEU A 234 -22.35 1.68 11.79
N SER A 235 -21.28 1.40 11.06
CA SER A 235 -20.05 0.83 11.61
C SER A 235 -19.00 1.88 11.99
N GLY A 236 -19.24 3.17 11.73
CA GLY A 236 -18.28 4.23 12.02
C GLY A 236 -16.93 4.01 11.30
N ILE A 237 -15.84 4.46 11.92
CA ILE A 237 -14.47 4.25 11.41
C ILE A 237 -13.99 2.80 11.66
N ASN A 238 -14.48 2.10 12.66
CA ASN A 238 -14.05 0.75 13.00
C ASN A 238 -14.69 -0.29 12.09
N THR A 239 -14.18 -0.44 10.88
CA THR A 239 -14.91 -1.22 9.90
C THR A 239 -14.11 -2.31 9.23
N GLY A 240 -13.95 -3.39 9.82
CA GLY A 240 -13.87 -4.64 9.09
C GLY A 240 -15.25 -5.15 8.61
N LYS A 241 -16.30 -4.35 8.74
CA LYS A 241 -17.68 -4.73 8.35
C LYS A 241 -18.22 -3.69 7.39
N PRO A 242 -18.69 -4.10 6.20
CA PRO A 242 -19.38 -3.18 5.31
C PRO A 242 -20.58 -2.57 6.05
N ALA A 243 -20.85 -1.29 5.81
CA ALA A 243 -21.99 -0.61 6.39
C ALA A 243 -23.27 -1.36 6.00
N GLY A 244 -23.87 -2.07 6.96
CA GLY A 244 -25.07 -2.89 6.76
C GLY A 244 -26.36 -2.09 6.54
N GLY A 245 -26.26 -0.80 6.28
CA GLY A 245 -27.34 0.12 5.97
C GLY A 245 -26.93 1.57 6.21
N LEU A 246 -27.38 2.45 5.34
CA LEU A 246 -27.38 3.87 5.53
C LEU A 246 -28.61 4.20 6.39
N LYS A 247 -28.45 4.25 7.72
CA LYS A 247 -29.37 5.03 8.53
C LYS A 247 -28.80 6.43 8.63
N THR A 248 -29.43 7.36 7.95
CA THR A 248 -29.23 8.79 8.22
C THR A 248 -29.67 9.04 9.65
N ALA A 249 -28.73 9.43 10.49
CA ALA A 249 -29.07 10.01 11.79
C ALA A 249 -29.60 11.43 11.58
#